data_4fb334098c7d10e75ef6aef357ba29d8
#
_entry.id   4fb334098c7d10e75ef6aef357ba29d8
#
_cell.length_a   1.000
_cell.length_b   1.000
_cell.length_c   1.000
_cell.angle_alpha   90.00
_cell.angle_beta   90.00
_cell.angle_gamma   90.00
#
_symmetry.space_group_name_H-M   'P 1'
#
loop_
_entity.id
_entity.type
_entity.pdbx_description
1 polymer ?
#
loop_
_entity_poly.entity_id
_entity_poly.type
_entity_poly.pdbx_seq_one_letter_code
_entity_poly.pdbx_strand_id
1 'polypeptide(L)'
;MADTVMTVTGPISADDLGYTLPHEHLFLDLMRDNWSGDNYLNDPELAYQELMRYKEAGGVSLVDQTSGGLTSNDQYMLPVKHPIAVRELSDRTGLNIILGCGWYRETYYEPRLWRMKTDEIAEEIERDVTLGIDGTDVRAGLIGEIGAHFTWISPIEERVLRAAGRAQKRTGVTLTTHATRGPLGLDQLDILEEEGVDLRRVVIGHPQSHADFEYHAEIARRGAWISFDNMGVVEEAVPYDQEKLMKQVKDIVDAGLIGQLLFSHDVCYRHMYKAYGGHGYDYIPTRLLPRLQEIGMTEDQLLQIMVDNPRRALTGQD
;
A
#
# COMPACT_ATOMS: atom_id res chain seq x y z
N MET A 1 19.22 -4.32 14.55
CA MET A 1 19.02 -5.25 13.42
C MET A 1 18.86 -4.46 12.15
N ALA A 2 19.26 -5.04 11.10
CA ALA A 2 19.67 -4.36 9.89
C ALA A 2 18.59 -3.40 9.35
N ASP A 3 19.09 -2.26 9.05
CA ASP A 3 18.56 -1.18 8.25
C ASP A 3 18.29 -1.65 6.80
N THR A 4 17.59 -2.80 6.64
CA THR A 4 17.34 -3.39 5.32
C THR A 4 15.86 -3.59 5.10
N VAL A 5 15.43 -3.37 3.85
CA VAL A 5 14.08 -3.63 3.35
C VAL A 5 14.17 -4.72 2.28
N MET A 6 13.24 -5.68 2.32
CA MET A 6 13.16 -6.74 1.31
C MET A 6 12.46 -6.21 0.07
N THR A 7 13.14 -6.29 -1.07
CA THR A 7 12.57 -6.01 -2.40
C THR A 7 12.42 -7.32 -3.19
N VAL A 8 11.76 -7.25 -4.34
CA VAL A 8 11.58 -8.42 -5.23
C VAL A 8 12.90 -8.95 -5.82
N THR A 9 13.96 -8.14 -5.77
CA THR A 9 15.33 -8.51 -6.22
C THR A 9 16.27 -8.85 -5.07
N GLY A 10 15.79 -8.80 -3.83
CA GLY A 10 16.56 -9.09 -2.62
C GLY A 10 16.59 -7.91 -1.64
N PRO A 11 17.29 -8.05 -0.50
CA PRO A 11 17.34 -6.99 0.50
C PRO A 11 18.23 -5.82 0.04
N ILE A 12 17.77 -4.60 0.30
CA ILE A 12 18.53 -3.36 0.10
C ILE A 12 18.72 -2.64 1.44
N SER A 13 19.69 -1.71 1.50
CA SER A 13 19.78 -0.79 2.63
C SER A 13 18.53 0.09 2.69
N ALA A 14 18.06 0.41 3.87
CA ALA A 14 16.96 1.37 4.05
C ALA A 14 17.30 2.76 3.49
N ASP A 15 18.58 3.13 3.47
CA ASP A 15 19.04 4.40 2.90
C ASP A 15 18.94 4.42 1.36
N ASP A 16 18.86 3.26 0.72
CA ASP A 16 18.70 3.14 -0.74
C ASP A 16 17.23 3.26 -1.21
N LEU A 17 16.27 3.36 -0.27
CA LEU A 17 14.85 3.52 -0.60
C LEU A 17 14.58 4.82 -1.34
N GLY A 18 15.20 5.93 -0.93
CA GLY A 18 14.99 7.23 -1.54
C GLY A 18 13.51 7.65 -1.61
N TYR A 19 13.16 8.32 -2.69
CA TYR A 19 11.79 8.75 -2.95
C TYR A 19 10.87 7.53 -3.17
N THR A 20 9.91 7.33 -2.29
CA THR A 20 9.13 6.08 -2.21
C THR A 20 7.61 6.32 -2.27
N LEU A 21 6.92 5.55 -3.13
CA LEU A 21 5.47 5.42 -3.14
C LEU A 21 5.06 4.18 -2.32
N PRO A 22 4.48 4.33 -1.13
CA PRO A 22 4.24 3.20 -0.23
C PRO A 22 2.95 2.40 -0.52
N HIS A 23 2.15 2.78 -1.52
CA HIS A 23 0.92 2.09 -1.86
C HIS A 23 0.59 2.22 -3.35
N GLU A 24 0.93 1.20 -4.13
CA GLU A 24 0.63 1.11 -5.57
C GLU A 24 0.27 -0.32 -5.95
N HIS A 25 -0.25 -0.50 -7.17
CA HIS A 25 -0.50 -1.79 -7.80
C HIS A 25 0.07 -1.80 -9.22
N LEU A 26 0.71 -2.91 -9.61
CA LEU A 26 1.32 -3.08 -10.94
C LEU A 26 0.52 -4.05 -11.81
N PHE A 27 0.10 -5.16 -11.21
CA PHE A 27 -0.73 -6.17 -11.86
C PHE A 27 -1.84 -6.58 -10.92
N LEU A 28 -3.09 -6.33 -11.31
CA LEU A 28 -4.23 -6.37 -10.41
C LEU A 28 -5.49 -6.82 -11.12
N ASP A 29 -6.32 -7.62 -10.47
CA ASP A 29 -7.66 -8.01 -10.92
C ASP A 29 -8.73 -7.59 -9.92
N LEU A 30 -9.45 -6.52 -10.21
CA LEU A 30 -10.61 -6.03 -9.46
C LEU A 30 -11.95 -6.34 -10.18
N MET A 31 -11.98 -7.26 -11.13
CA MET A 31 -13.19 -7.57 -11.91
C MET A 31 -14.32 -8.16 -11.07
N ARG A 32 -14.04 -8.66 -9.85
CA ARG A 32 -15.10 -9.11 -8.92
C ARG A 32 -15.95 -7.98 -8.36
N ASP A 33 -15.45 -6.76 -8.33
CA ASP A 33 -16.22 -5.59 -7.92
C ASP A 33 -17.14 -5.09 -9.04
N ASN A 34 -16.61 -5.06 -10.25
CA ASN A 34 -17.32 -4.62 -11.43
C ASN A 34 -16.68 -5.21 -12.68
N TRP A 35 -17.46 -5.84 -13.56
CA TRP A 35 -16.98 -6.36 -14.84
C TRP A 35 -16.63 -5.22 -15.79
N SER A 36 -15.42 -4.73 -15.69
CA SER A 36 -14.88 -3.67 -16.55
C SER A 36 -13.42 -3.99 -16.91
N GLY A 37 -13.05 -3.79 -18.18
CA GLY A 37 -11.65 -3.87 -18.60
C GLY A 37 -10.75 -2.82 -17.94
N ASP A 38 -11.34 -1.82 -17.30
CA ASP A 38 -10.65 -0.81 -16.50
C ASP A 38 -10.12 -1.38 -15.17
N ASN A 39 -10.83 -2.37 -14.62
CA ASN A 39 -10.52 -3.02 -13.35
C ASN A 39 -9.43 -4.10 -13.44
N TYR A 40 -8.61 -4.07 -14.48
CA TYR A 40 -7.68 -5.16 -14.77
C TYR A 40 -6.35 -4.63 -15.30
N LEU A 41 -5.30 -4.72 -14.49
CA LEU A 41 -3.94 -4.33 -14.83
C LEU A 41 -3.11 -5.59 -15.12
N ASN A 42 -2.75 -5.83 -16.39
CA ASN A 42 -2.09 -7.07 -16.81
C ASN A 42 -1.12 -6.89 -18.00
N ASP A 43 -0.75 -5.67 -18.31
CA ASP A 43 0.14 -5.37 -19.42
C ASP A 43 1.55 -4.98 -18.91
N PRO A 44 2.55 -5.88 -18.96
CA PRO A 44 3.89 -5.60 -18.45
C PRO A 44 4.62 -4.47 -19.21
N GLU A 45 4.32 -4.28 -20.49
CA GLU A 45 4.97 -3.23 -21.26
C GLU A 45 4.39 -1.86 -20.91
N LEU A 46 3.08 -1.80 -20.74
CA LEU A 46 2.42 -0.58 -20.29
C LEU A 46 2.85 -0.21 -18.86
N ALA A 47 2.87 -1.18 -17.94
CA ALA A 47 3.37 -0.97 -16.58
C ALA A 47 4.83 -0.46 -16.58
N TYR A 48 5.69 -1.03 -17.43
CA TYR A 48 7.06 -0.54 -17.61
C TYR A 48 7.11 0.94 -18.04
N GLN A 49 6.32 1.32 -19.04
CA GLN A 49 6.28 2.70 -19.53
C GLN A 49 5.78 3.68 -18.47
N GLU A 50 4.76 3.32 -17.71
CA GLU A 50 4.21 4.14 -16.61
C GLU A 50 5.24 4.28 -15.46
N LEU A 51 5.91 3.20 -15.08
CA LEU A 51 6.97 3.23 -14.06
C LEU A 51 8.20 4.05 -14.49
N MET A 52 8.56 4.02 -15.76
CA MET A 52 9.68 4.85 -16.26
C MET A 52 9.38 6.35 -16.14
N ARG A 53 8.12 6.79 -16.27
CA ARG A 53 7.73 8.19 -15.99
C ARG A 53 7.97 8.56 -14.52
N TYR A 54 7.62 7.66 -13.60
CA TYR A 54 7.88 7.85 -12.17
C TYR A 54 9.39 7.95 -11.89
N LYS A 55 10.18 7.05 -12.46
CA LYS A 55 11.64 7.08 -12.36
C LYS A 55 12.24 8.39 -12.90
N GLU A 56 11.80 8.83 -14.08
CA GLU A 56 12.24 10.09 -14.70
C GLU A 56 11.87 11.32 -13.86
N ALA A 57 10.77 11.23 -13.08
CA ALA A 57 10.35 12.26 -12.14
C ALA A 57 11.09 12.21 -10.78
N GLY A 58 12.11 11.34 -10.64
CA GLY A 58 12.93 11.22 -9.43
C GLY A 58 12.54 10.08 -8.49
N GLY A 59 11.59 9.23 -8.87
CA GLY A 59 11.19 8.04 -8.12
C GLY A 59 12.30 7.01 -8.00
N VAL A 60 12.41 6.39 -6.83
CA VAL A 60 13.45 5.38 -6.52
C VAL A 60 12.83 4.06 -6.13
N SER A 61 11.82 4.09 -5.26
CA SER A 61 11.17 2.89 -4.73
C SER A 61 9.65 2.98 -4.80
N LEU A 62 9.00 1.83 -4.82
CA LEU A 62 7.55 1.73 -4.63
C LEU A 62 7.17 0.42 -3.94
N VAL A 63 6.01 0.41 -3.32
CA VAL A 63 5.41 -0.77 -2.72
C VAL A 63 4.22 -1.21 -3.58
N ASP A 64 4.31 -2.41 -4.15
CA ASP A 64 3.17 -3.08 -4.78
C ASP A 64 2.40 -3.84 -3.70
N GLN A 65 1.23 -3.33 -3.34
CA GLN A 65 0.38 -3.91 -2.31
C GLN A 65 -0.62 -4.95 -2.85
N THR A 66 -0.42 -5.43 -4.05
CA THR A 66 -1.27 -6.46 -4.63
C THR A 66 -1.08 -7.79 -3.92
N SER A 67 -2.03 -8.14 -3.06
CA SER A 67 -2.01 -9.32 -2.21
C SER A 67 -2.90 -10.46 -2.75
N GLY A 68 -2.95 -11.58 -2.03
CA GLY A 68 -3.72 -12.76 -2.40
C GLY A 68 -5.20 -12.47 -2.67
N GLY A 69 -5.72 -13.08 -3.72
CA GLY A 69 -7.05 -12.86 -4.26
C GLY A 69 -7.15 -11.75 -5.30
N LEU A 70 -6.27 -10.76 -5.27
CA LEU A 70 -6.14 -9.71 -6.29
C LEU A 70 -5.23 -10.13 -7.45
N THR A 71 -4.37 -11.11 -7.23
CA THR A 71 -3.60 -11.75 -8.29
C THR A 71 -4.42 -12.89 -8.85
N SER A 72 -4.98 -12.73 -10.04
CA SER A 72 -5.60 -13.85 -10.72
C SER A 72 -4.52 -14.87 -11.11
N ASN A 73 -4.61 -16.09 -10.56
CA ASN A 73 -3.80 -17.23 -11.02
C ASN A 73 -4.33 -17.82 -12.33
N ASP A 74 -5.35 -17.21 -12.92
CA ASP A 74 -5.88 -17.64 -14.19
C ASP A 74 -4.92 -17.29 -15.33
N GLN A 75 -4.75 -18.24 -16.21
CA GLN A 75 -3.85 -18.21 -17.39
C GLN A 75 -4.02 -17.01 -18.33
N TYR A 76 -4.95 -16.11 -18.03
CA TYR A 76 -5.26 -14.92 -18.83
C TYR A 76 -4.60 -13.64 -18.29
N MET A 77 -4.01 -13.67 -17.09
CA MET A 77 -3.50 -12.45 -16.47
C MET A 77 -2.07 -12.13 -16.92
N LEU A 78 -1.14 -12.98 -16.56
CA LEU A 78 0.28 -12.79 -16.85
C LEU A 78 0.89 -14.07 -17.41
N PRO A 79 1.91 -13.97 -18.29
CA PRO A 79 2.62 -15.13 -18.82
C PRO A 79 3.45 -15.88 -17.76
N VAL A 80 3.75 -15.21 -16.64
CA VAL A 80 4.50 -15.75 -15.49
C VAL A 80 3.75 -15.45 -14.20
N LYS A 81 4.15 -16.06 -13.09
CA LYS A 81 3.58 -15.77 -11.77
C LYS A 81 3.78 -14.32 -11.40
N HIS A 82 2.80 -13.72 -10.73
CA HIS A 82 2.81 -12.32 -10.32
C HIS A 82 4.13 -11.86 -9.68
N PRO A 83 4.72 -12.54 -8.67
CA PRO A 83 5.98 -12.08 -8.07
C PRO A 83 7.15 -12.05 -9.06
N ILE A 84 7.16 -12.96 -10.03
CA ILE A 84 8.18 -12.99 -11.09
C ILE A 84 8.00 -11.82 -12.05
N ALA A 85 6.77 -11.53 -12.47
CA ALA A 85 6.47 -10.38 -13.34
C ALA A 85 6.88 -9.05 -12.69
N VAL A 86 6.62 -8.88 -11.39
CA VAL A 86 7.02 -7.68 -10.64
C VAL A 86 8.55 -7.58 -10.55
N ARG A 87 9.26 -8.71 -10.32
CA ARG A 87 10.73 -8.73 -10.34
C ARG A 87 11.28 -8.34 -11.70
N GLU A 88 10.72 -8.86 -12.79
CA GLU A 88 11.12 -8.48 -14.15
C GLU A 88 10.93 -6.97 -14.41
N LEU A 89 9.87 -6.36 -13.89
CA LEU A 89 9.69 -4.91 -13.96
C LEU A 89 10.76 -4.16 -13.14
N SER A 90 11.08 -4.63 -11.93
CA SER A 90 12.14 -4.05 -11.10
C SER A 90 13.48 -4.10 -11.81
N ASP A 91 13.87 -5.25 -12.38
CA ASP A 91 15.11 -5.42 -13.14
C ASP A 91 15.17 -4.49 -14.36
N ARG A 92 14.07 -4.36 -15.11
CA ARG A 92 13.99 -3.52 -16.31
C ARG A 92 14.03 -2.03 -16.00
N THR A 93 13.31 -1.60 -14.97
CA THR A 93 13.21 -0.19 -14.60
C THR A 93 14.37 0.27 -13.73
N GLY A 94 14.97 -0.63 -12.95
CA GLY A 94 15.93 -0.32 -11.91
C GLY A 94 15.29 0.43 -10.72
N LEU A 95 13.97 0.33 -10.54
CA LEU A 95 13.27 0.78 -9.33
C LEU A 95 13.33 -0.32 -8.26
N ASN A 96 13.45 0.06 -7.00
CA ASN A 96 13.28 -0.87 -5.90
C ASN A 96 11.78 -1.14 -5.71
N ILE A 97 11.33 -2.37 -5.95
CA ILE A 97 9.93 -2.74 -5.76
C ILE A 97 9.80 -3.65 -4.54
N ILE A 98 9.01 -3.23 -3.58
CA ILE A 98 8.66 -4.00 -2.40
C ILE A 98 7.30 -4.66 -2.67
N LEU A 99 7.16 -5.95 -2.41
CA LEU A 99 5.92 -6.67 -2.67
C LEU A 99 5.19 -7.01 -1.37
N GLY A 100 3.88 -6.77 -1.35
CA GLY A 100 2.99 -7.15 -0.25
C GLY A 100 2.57 -8.61 -0.30
N CYS A 101 2.04 -9.13 0.82
CA CYS A 101 1.44 -10.46 0.90
C CYS A 101 0.26 -10.50 1.86
N GLY A 102 -0.46 -11.60 1.89
CA GLY A 102 -1.69 -11.77 2.65
C GLY A 102 -2.91 -11.72 1.76
N TRP A 103 -4.06 -11.29 2.28
CA TRP A 103 -5.31 -11.27 1.51
C TRP A 103 -6.06 -9.95 1.69
N TYR A 104 -6.57 -9.43 0.57
CA TYR A 104 -7.29 -8.18 0.48
C TYR A 104 -8.57 -8.21 1.34
N ARG A 105 -9.74 -8.42 0.79
CA ARG A 105 -11.03 -8.44 1.51
C ARG A 105 -11.89 -9.65 1.11
N GLU A 106 -12.92 -9.92 1.88
CA GLU A 106 -13.77 -11.11 1.78
C GLU A 106 -14.19 -11.45 0.35
N THR A 107 -14.57 -10.47 -0.47
CA THR A 107 -14.99 -10.65 -1.86
C THR A 107 -13.93 -11.38 -2.71
N TYR A 108 -12.65 -11.23 -2.34
CA TYR A 108 -11.50 -11.79 -3.06
C TYR A 108 -10.94 -13.05 -2.41
N TYR A 109 -11.51 -13.49 -1.30
CA TYR A 109 -10.99 -14.66 -0.60
C TYR A 109 -11.25 -15.95 -1.36
N GLU A 110 -10.26 -16.80 -1.35
CA GLU A 110 -10.34 -18.16 -1.85
C GLU A 110 -11.20 -19.01 -0.91
N PRO A 111 -11.97 -19.99 -1.43
CA PRO A 111 -12.85 -20.82 -0.58
C PRO A 111 -12.15 -21.56 0.55
N ARG A 112 -10.83 -21.80 0.46
CA ARG A 112 -10.05 -22.47 1.50
C ARG A 112 -9.92 -21.63 2.77
N LEU A 113 -9.81 -20.29 2.66
CA LEU A 113 -9.66 -19.38 3.81
C LEU A 113 -10.81 -19.51 4.82
N TRP A 114 -12.02 -19.77 4.34
CA TRP A 114 -13.19 -19.97 5.20
C TRP A 114 -13.07 -21.19 6.14
N ARG A 115 -12.18 -22.15 5.84
CA ARG A 115 -11.96 -23.37 6.62
C ARG A 115 -10.68 -23.36 7.42
N MET A 116 -9.79 -22.40 7.14
CA MET A 116 -8.50 -22.29 7.82
C MET A 116 -8.66 -21.63 9.19
N LYS A 117 -7.82 -22.06 10.13
CA LYS A 117 -7.66 -21.39 11.43
C LYS A 117 -6.79 -20.15 11.28
N THR A 118 -6.91 -19.24 12.23
CA THR A 118 -6.09 -18.00 12.26
C THR A 118 -4.59 -18.29 12.17
N ASP A 119 -4.08 -19.29 12.91
CA ASP A 119 -2.66 -19.62 12.88
C ASP A 119 -2.22 -20.24 11.56
N GLU A 120 -3.06 -21.04 10.89
CA GLU A 120 -2.77 -21.60 9.56
C GLU A 120 -2.64 -20.50 8.52
N ILE A 121 -3.50 -19.46 8.59
CA ILE A 121 -3.41 -18.27 7.73
C ILE A 121 -2.13 -17.49 8.05
N ALA A 122 -1.82 -17.30 9.34
CA ALA A 122 -0.60 -16.60 9.79
C ALA A 122 0.67 -17.30 9.30
N GLU A 123 0.71 -18.63 9.33
CA GLU A 123 1.84 -19.43 8.83
C GLU A 123 2.04 -19.29 7.32
N GLU A 124 0.97 -19.12 6.54
CA GLU A 124 1.09 -18.84 5.11
C GLU A 124 1.69 -17.45 4.87
N ILE A 125 1.21 -16.42 5.56
CA ILE A 125 1.76 -15.06 5.48
C ILE A 125 3.24 -15.04 5.90
N GLU A 126 3.57 -15.71 7.02
CA GLU A 126 4.96 -15.83 7.49
C GLU A 126 5.86 -16.49 6.43
N ARG A 127 5.36 -17.52 5.74
CA ARG A 127 6.08 -18.19 4.66
C ARG A 127 6.35 -17.27 3.48
N ASP A 128 5.36 -16.45 3.08
CA ASP A 128 5.53 -15.50 1.98
C ASP A 128 6.61 -14.45 2.29
N VAL A 129 6.72 -14.02 3.55
CA VAL A 129 7.78 -13.11 4.01
C VAL A 129 9.15 -13.80 4.11
N THR A 130 9.20 -15.05 4.52
CA THR A 130 10.47 -15.72 4.86
C THR A 130 11.05 -16.61 3.75
N LEU A 131 10.18 -17.23 2.95
CA LEU A 131 10.58 -18.19 1.92
C LEU A 131 10.26 -17.69 0.50
N GLY A 132 9.07 -17.12 0.28
CA GLY A 132 8.65 -16.57 -1.01
C GLY A 132 7.19 -16.85 -1.33
N ILE A 133 6.63 -15.94 -2.13
CA ILE A 133 5.21 -15.89 -2.51
C ILE A 133 4.96 -16.90 -3.63
N ASP A 134 3.82 -17.60 -3.58
CA ASP A 134 3.35 -18.54 -4.61
C ASP A 134 4.37 -19.64 -5.01
N GLY A 135 5.24 -20.01 -4.06
CA GLY A 135 6.28 -21.02 -4.30
C GLY A 135 7.40 -20.54 -5.23
N THR A 136 7.57 -19.23 -5.36
CA THR A 136 8.75 -18.59 -5.95
C THR A 136 9.79 -18.29 -4.87
N ASP A 137 10.94 -17.76 -5.26
CA ASP A 137 11.98 -17.25 -4.36
C ASP A 137 11.82 -15.74 -4.05
N VAL A 138 10.80 -15.09 -4.61
CA VAL A 138 10.49 -13.68 -4.34
C VAL A 138 9.75 -13.56 -3.03
N ARG A 139 10.36 -12.88 -2.06
CA ARG A 139 9.82 -12.71 -0.71
C ARG A 139 9.06 -11.39 -0.59
N ALA A 140 7.99 -11.41 0.21
CA ALA A 140 7.31 -10.19 0.60
C ALA A 140 8.19 -9.31 1.50
N GLY A 141 8.15 -7.99 1.29
CA GLY A 141 8.80 -7.00 2.15
C GLY A 141 7.87 -6.41 3.21
N LEU A 142 6.55 -6.62 3.05
CA LEU A 142 5.53 -6.23 4.02
C LEU A 142 4.33 -7.17 3.98
N ILE A 143 3.45 -7.07 4.97
CA ILE A 143 2.15 -7.75 5.02
C ILE A 143 1.08 -6.75 4.59
N GLY A 144 0.30 -7.04 3.58
CA GLY A 144 -0.78 -6.17 3.09
C GLY A 144 -0.83 -6.03 1.57
N GLU A 145 -1.86 -5.32 1.12
CA GLU A 145 -2.87 -4.69 1.98
C GLU A 145 -3.89 -5.72 2.51
N ILE A 146 -4.16 -5.64 3.81
CA ILE A 146 -5.16 -6.47 4.47
C ILE A 146 -6.45 -5.67 4.55
N GLY A 147 -7.45 -6.09 3.79
CA GLY A 147 -8.67 -5.33 3.60
C GLY A 147 -9.80 -5.70 4.55
N ALA A 148 -10.75 -4.79 4.62
CA ALA A 148 -12.05 -5.00 5.22
C ALA A 148 -13.15 -4.42 4.32
N HIS A 149 -14.39 -4.81 4.57
CA HIS A 149 -15.55 -4.26 3.89
C HIS A 149 -15.68 -2.75 4.17
N PHE A 150 -16.39 -2.00 3.32
CA PHE A 150 -16.37 -0.53 3.37
C PHE A 150 -16.78 0.13 4.69
N THR A 151 -17.65 -0.50 5.48
CA THR A 151 -18.21 0.10 6.70
C THR A 151 -18.23 -0.84 7.91
N TRP A 152 -17.69 -2.03 7.78
CA TRP A 152 -17.64 -3.05 8.84
C TRP A 152 -16.60 -4.11 8.51
N ILE A 153 -16.15 -4.84 9.53
CA ILE A 153 -15.21 -5.96 9.41
C ILE A 153 -16.00 -7.25 9.55
N SER A 154 -15.98 -8.12 8.55
CA SER A 154 -16.67 -9.41 8.63
C SER A 154 -15.90 -10.39 9.52
N PRO A 155 -16.57 -11.46 10.03
CA PRO A 155 -15.88 -12.44 10.89
C PRO A 155 -14.69 -13.13 10.20
N ILE A 156 -14.69 -13.27 8.88
CA ILE A 156 -13.56 -13.86 8.17
C ILE A 156 -12.46 -12.81 7.91
N GLU A 157 -12.81 -11.56 7.66
CA GLU A 157 -11.87 -10.45 7.55
C GLU A 157 -11.16 -10.20 8.90
N GLU A 158 -11.90 -10.23 10.02
CA GLU A 158 -11.29 -10.18 11.35
C GLU A 158 -10.30 -11.34 11.56
N ARG A 159 -10.65 -12.55 11.13
CA ARG A 159 -9.75 -13.70 11.22
C ARG A 159 -8.47 -13.49 10.41
N VAL A 160 -8.57 -12.97 9.20
CA VAL A 160 -7.42 -12.66 8.34
C VAL A 160 -6.58 -11.54 8.94
N LEU A 161 -7.20 -10.48 9.46
CA LEU A 161 -6.50 -9.38 10.12
C LEU A 161 -5.75 -9.85 11.37
N ARG A 162 -6.37 -10.68 12.22
CA ARG A 162 -5.70 -11.31 13.37
C ARG A 162 -4.53 -12.20 12.94
N ALA A 163 -4.70 -12.95 11.85
CA ALA A 163 -3.62 -13.78 11.29
C ALA A 163 -2.45 -12.92 10.80
N ALA A 164 -2.75 -11.82 10.11
CA ALA A 164 -1.74 -10.84 9.67
C ALA A 164 -1.00 -10.22 10.86
N GLY A 165 -1.70 -9.88 11.94
CA GLY A 165 -1.10 -9.41 13.21
C GLY A 165 -0.15 -10.44 13.83
N ARG A 166 -0.53 -11.73 13.86
CA ARG A 166 0.34 -12.82 14.35
C ARG A 166 1.57 -13.00 13.47
N ALA A 167 1.41 -12.96 12.15
CA ALA A 167 2.53 -13.05 11.21
C ALA A 167 3.47 -11.83 11.34
N GLN A 168 2.91 -10.62 11.50
CA GLN A 168 3.68 -9.41 11.77
C GLN A 168 4.58 -9.56 13.01
N LYS A 169 4.04 -10.04 14.11
CA LYS A 169 4.82 -10.28 15.35
C LYS A 169 5.94 -11.30 15.18
N ARG A 170 5.76 -12.32 14.34
CA ARG A 170 6.76 -13.36 14.06
C ARG A 170 7.86 -12.86 13.13
N THR A 171 7.51 -12.05 12.16
CA THR A 171 8.42 -11.60 11.09
C THR A 171 9.01 -10.21 11.35
N GLY A 172 8.31 -9.36 12.08
CA GLY A 172 8.71 -7.98 12.33
C GLY A 172 8.56 -7.03 11.16
N VAL A 173 8.01 -7.45 10.01
CA VAL A 173 7.78 -6.57 8.86
C VAL A 173 6.58 -5.65 9.10
N THR A 174 6.47 -4.59 8.32
CA THR A 174 5.34 -3.65 8.40
C THR A 174 4.05 -4.31 7.91
N LEU A 175 2.93 -3.97 8.55
CA LEU A 175 1.59 -4.39 8.16
C LEU A 175 0.81 -3.19 7.64
N THR A 176 0.21 -3.33 6.45
CA THR A 176 -0.66 -2.32 5.86
C THR A 176 -2.09 -2.81 5.76
N THR A 177 -3.04 -1.91 5.96
CA THR A 177 -4.47 -2.23 5.91
C THR A 177 -5.20 -1.39 4.88
N HIS A 178 -6.39 -1.85 4.50
CA HIS A 178 -7.33 -1.13 3.65
C HIS A 178 -8.56 -0.72 4.47
N ALA A 179 -8.80 0.59 4.59
CA ALA A 179 -9.87 1.15 5.41
C ALA A 179 -10.60 2.29 4.68
N THR A 180 -11.43 1.95 3.67
CA THR A 180 -12.16 2.94 2.87
C THR A 180 -13.54 3.27 3.44
N ARG A 181 -13.98 4.52 3.20
CA ARG A 181 -15.36 5.02 3.38
C ARG A 181 -15.91 5.02 4.82
N GLY A 182 -15.07 4.88 5.82
CA GLY A 182 -15.51 4.91 7.22
C GLY A 182 -14.34 4.87 8.19
N PRO A 183 -14.59 4.98 9.49
CA PRO A 183 -13.53 5.02 10.50
C PRO A 183 -12.95 3.63 10.84
N LEU A 184 -13.00 2.67 9.91
CA LEU A 184 -12.58 1.27 10.11
C LEU A 184 -11.12 1.12 10.55
N GLY A 185 -10.27 2.09 10.24
CA GLY A 185 -8.87 2.04 10.67
C GLY A 185 -8.72 1.94 12.19
N LEU A 186 -9.61 2.55 12.98
CA LEU A 186 -9.57 2.42 14.44
C LEU A 186 -10.00 1.02 14.89
N ASP A 187 -11.03 0.45 14.28
CA ASP A 187 -11.46 -0.94 14.58
C ASP A 187 -10.36 -1.95 14.19
N GLN A 188 -9.64 -1.70 13.08
CA GLN A 188 -8.50 -2.51 12.67
C GLN A 188 -7.35 -2.38 13.67
N LEU A 189 -7.06 -1.18 14.17
CA LEU A 189 -6.03 -0.96 15.18
C LEU A 189 -6.39 -1.65 16.51
N ASP A 190 -7.67 -1.62 16.92
CA ASP A 190 -8.13 -2.33 18.13
C ASP A 190 -7.86 -3.83 18.03
N ILE A 191 -8.22 -4.46 16.91
CA ILE A 191 -7.98 -5.89 16.66
C ILE A 191 -6.48 -6.22 16.67
N LEU A 192 -5.65 -5.38 16.03
CA LEU A 192 -4.20 -5.58 15.96
C LEU A 192 -3.54 -5.38 17.32
N GLU A 193 -4.02 -4.43 18.12
CA GLU A 193 -3.53 -4.19 19.49
C GLU A 193 -3.89 -5.35 20.42
N GLU A 194 -5.10 -5.94 20.30
CA GLU A 194 -5.49 -7.17 21.00
C GLU A 194 -4.56 -8.36 20.67
N GLU A 195 -4.08 -8.48 19.43
CA GLU A 195 -3.10 -9.48 19.04
C GLU A 195 -1.66 -9.10 19.50
N GLY A 196 -1.48 -7.91 20.07
CA GLY A 196 -0.20 -7.41 20.60
C GLY A 196 0.78 -6.96 19.52
N VAL A 197 0.28 -6.42 18.41
CA VAL A 197 1.07 -5.81 17.33
C VAL A 197 1.61 -4.46 17.80
N ASP A 198 2.85 -4.15 17.48
CA ASP A 198 3.39 -2.79 17.62
C ASP A 198 2.78 -1.87 16.55
N LEU A 199 1.89 -0.98 16.97
CA LEU A 199 1.16 -0.12 16.05
C LEU A 199 2.07 0.85 15.26
N ARG A 200 3.30 1.11 15.69
CA ARG A 200 4.31 1.85 14.92
C ARG A 200 4.73 1.13 13.63
N ARG A 201 4.37 -0.15 13.52
CA ARG A 201 4.56 -1.02 12.36
C ARG A 201 3.28 -1.22 11.54
N VAL A 202 2.26 -0.41 11.79
CA VAL A 202 0.97 -0.51 11.10
C VAL A 202 0.73 0.75 10.27
N VAL A 203 0.35 0.56 9.02
CA VAL A 203 -0.07 1.62 8.10
C VAL A 203 -1.57 1.45 7.83
N ILE A 204 -2.34 2.48 8.11
CA ILE A 204 -3.76 2.51 7.73
C ILE A 204 -3.86 3.13 6.33
N GLY A 205 -4.28 2.33 5.36
CA GLY A 205 -4.55 2.75 3.98
C GLY A 205 -5.92 3.43 3.84
N HIS A 206 -6.00 4.42 2.97
CA HIS A 206 -7.20 5.17 2.56
C HIS A 206 -7.94 5.96 3.65
N PRO A 207 -7.31 6.38 4.77
CA PRO A 207 -8.04 7.08 5.83
C PRO A 207 -8.60 8.43 5.35
N GLN A 208 -8.03 9.06 4.31
CA GLN A 208 -8.55 10.27 3.68
C GLN A 208 -9.96 10.11 3.10
N SER A 209 -10.41 8.88 2.85
CA SER A 209 -11.77 8.58 2.41
C SER A 209 -12.83 8.89 3.47
N HIS A 210 -12.43 8.97 4.73
CA HIS A 210 -13.22 9.48 5.85
C HIS A 210 -12.60 10.79 6.33
N ALA A 211 -13.07 11.92 5.78
CA ALA A 211 -12.49 13.25 5.95
C ALA A 211 -12.80 13.84 7.35
N ASP A 212 -12.31 13.18 8.40
CA ASP A 212 -12.43 13.59 9.79
C ASP A 212 -11.03 13.72 10.40
N PHE A 213 -10.67 14.94 10.83
CA PHE A 213 -9.37 15.24 11.42
C PHE A 213 -9.10 14.43 12.69
N GLU A 214 -10.09 14.28 13.59
CA GLU A 214 -9.90 13.55 14.85
C GLU A 214 -9.67 12.05 14.59
N TYR A 215 -10.30 11.49 13.55
CA TYR A 215 -10.02 10.13 13.12
C TYR A 215 -8.56 9.97 12.67
N HIS A 216 -8.06 10.86 11.81
CA HIS A 216 -6.66 10.83 11.37
C HIS A 216 -5.70 11.05 12.54
N ALA A 217 -5.99 12.04 13.39
CA ALA A 217 -5.16 12.35 14.54
C ALA A 217 -5.10 11.19 15.54
N GLU A 218 -6.20 10.47 15.74
CA GLU A 218 -6.22 9.32 16.64
C GLU A 218 -5.38 8.16 16.11
N ILE A 219 -5.43 7.85 14.80
CA ILE A 219 -4.52 6.88 14.18
C ILE A 219 -3.06 7.22 14.49
N ALA A 220 -2.67 8.49 14.27
CA ALA A 220 -1.32 8.95 14.53
C ALA A 220 -0.94 8.91 16.02
N ARG A 221 -1.84 9.33 16.93
CA ARG A 221 -1.60 9.30 18.39
C ARG A 221 -1.37 7.89 18.91
N ARG A 222 -1.99 6.88 18.30
CA ARG A 222 -1.76 5.46 18.60
C ARG A 222 -0.43 4.94 18.04
N GLY A 223 0.31 5.78 17.30
CA GLY A 223 1.61 5.46 16.71
C GLY A 223 1.55 4.88 15.31
N ALA A 224 0.37 4.63 14.75
CA ALA A 224 0.20 4.09 13.40
C ALA A 224 0.41 5.17 12.33
N TRP A 225 0.67 4.72 11.11
CA TRP A 225 0.90 5.59 9.94
C TRP A 225 -0.42 5.88 9.24
N ILE A 226 -0.54 7.10 8.73
CA ILE A 226 -1.67 7.59 7.92
C ILE A 226 -1.23 7.58 6.46
N SER A 227 -1.75 6.68 5.64
CA SER A 227 -1.42 6.65 4.21
C SER A 227 -2.49 7.39 3.41
N PHE A 228 -2.21 8.62 3.01
CA PHE A 228 -3.04 9.35 2.05
C PHE A 228 -2.63 8.92 0.64
N ASP A 229 -3.28 7.88 0.15
CA ASP A 229 -2.87 7.09 -1.01
C ASP A 229 -3.82 7.15 -2.21
N ASN A 230 -4.72 8.12 -2.26
CA ASN A 230 -5.50 8.40 -3.47
C ASN A 230 -5.15 9.78 -4.04
N MET A 231 -3.85 10.12 -4.05
CA MET A 231 -3.39 11.39 -4.61
C MET A 231 -3.52 11.37 -6.14
N GLY A 232 -4.23 12.36 -6.70
CA GLY A 232 -4.48 12.44 -8.14
C GLY A 232 -5.78 11.80 -8.61
N VAL A 233 -6.42 10.98 -7.78
CA VAL A 233 -7.71 10.36 -8.12
C VAL A 233 -8.79 11.43 -8.21
N VAL A 234 -9.47 11.49 -9.36
CA VAL A 234 -10.64 12.33 -9.60
C VAL A 234 -11.79 11.39 -9.93
N GLU A 235 -12.55 10.99 -8.92
CA GLU A 235 -13.78 10.23 -9.13
C GLU A 235 -14.99 11.12 -8.92
N GLU A 236 -15.91 11.15 -9.90
CA GLU A 236 -17.17 11.87 -9.79
C GLU A 236 -18.09 11.33 -8.68
N ALA A 237 -17.96 10.04 -8.35
CA ALA A 237 -18.79 9.34 -7.37
C ALA A 237 -18.25 9.42 -5.92
N VAL A 238 -16.97 9.73 -5.74
CA VAL A 238 -16.37 9.97 -4.44
C VAL A 238 -15.70 11.34 -4.50
N PRO A 239 -16.07 12.29 -3.63
CA PRO A 239 -15.57 13.64 -3.74
C PRO A 239 -14.12 13.74 -3.25
N TYR A 240 -13.21 13.09 -3.93
CA TYR A 240 -11.77 13.36 -3.84
C TYR A 240 -11.48 14.67 -4.57
N ASP A 241 -12.00 15.75 -4.02
CA ASP A 241 -11.58 17.08 -4.38
C ASP A 241 -10.13 17.24 -3.89
N GLN A 242 -9.20 17.38 -4.83
CA GLN A 242 -7.78 17.51 -4.51
C GLN A 242 -7.51 18.70 -3.56
N GLU A 243 -8.31 19.74 -3.62
CA GLU A 243 -8.20 20.88 -2.68
C GLU A 243 -8.60 20.48 -1.25
N LYS A 244 -9.65 19.67 -1.10
CA LYS A 244 -10.03 19.11 0.21
C LYS A 244 -8.98 18.15 0.74
N LEU A 245 -8.39 17.34 -0.13
CA LEU A 245 -7.32 16.43 0.23
C LEU A 245 -6.06 17.21 0.69
N MET A 246 -5.66 18.24 -0.05
CA MET A 246 -4.56 19.11 0.35
C MET A 246 -4.85 19.84 1.68
N LYS A 247 -6.13 20.23 1.93
CA LYS A 247 -6.53 20.77 3.23
C LYS A 247 -6.36 19.75 4.35
N GLN A 248 -6.80 18.50 4.17
CA GLN A 248 -6.59 17.44 5.17
C GLN A 248 -5.09 17.23 5.46
N VAL A 249 -4.25 17.22 4.41
CA VAL A 249 -2.78 17.17 4.56
C VAL A 249 -2.30 18.34 5.44
N LYS A 250 -2.75 19.56 5.12
CA LYS A 250 -2.33 20.76 5.87
C LYS A 250 -2.78 20.71 7.34
N ASP A 251 -3.99 20.24 7.60
CA ASP A 251 -4.51 20.08 8.97
C ASP A 251 -3.64 19.10 9.79
N ILE A 252 -3.20 17.97 9.20
CA ILE A 252 -2.29 17.01 9.84
C ILE A 252 -0.90 17.61 10.10
N VAL A 253 -0.36 18.35 9.13
CA VAL A 253 0.96 19.01 9.25
C VAL A 253 0.92 20.09 10.33
N ASP A 254 -0.10 20.93 10.34
CA ASP A 254 -0.27 22.02 11.32
C ASP A 254 -0.48 21.49 12.76
N ALA A 255 -1.05 20.29 12.88
CA ALA A 255 -1.16 19.60 14.16
C ALA A 255 0.15 18.93 14.63
N GLY A 256 1.23 19.00 13.84
CA GLY A 256 2.53 18.39 14.17
C GLY A 256 2.58 16.87 13.96
N LEU A 257 1.63 16.29 13.23
CA LEU A 257 1.52 14.86 12.99
C LEU A 257 2.16 14.42 11.67
N ILE A 258 2.94 15.29 11.05
CA ILE A 258 3.65 15.01 9.78
C ILE A 258 4.52 13.75 9.85
N GLY A 259 5.04 13.44 11.04
CA GLY A 259 5.92 12.27 11.25
C GLY A 259 5.26 10.91 11.03
N GLN A 260 3.95 10.83 10.88
CA GLN A 260 3.18 9.62 10.57
C GLN A 260 2.46 9.69 9.22
N LEU A 261 2.73 10.71 8.38
CA LEU A 261 2.02 10.89 7.11
C LEU A 261 2.79 10.26 5.95
N LEU A 262 2.09 9.51 5.11
CA LEU A 262 2.59 8.88 3.88
C LEU A 262 1.73 9.33 2.69
N PHE A 263 2.33 9.42 1.49
CA PHE A 263 1.61 9.73 0.25
C PHE A 263 1.82 8.65 -0.81
N SER A 264 0.73 8.28 -1.50
CA SER A 264 0.76 7.43 -2.68
C SER A 264 -0.43 7.71 -3.60
N HIS A 265 -0.59 6.94 -4.67
CA HIS A 265 -1.68 7.15 -5.63
C HIS A 265 -2.73 6.05 -5.59
N ASP A 266 -2.35 4.83 -5.19
CA ASP A 266 -3.18 3.64 -5.31
C ASP A 266 -3.64 3.45 -6.77
N VAL A 267 -2.67 3.40 -7.70
CA VAL A 267 -2.99 3.18 -9.12
C VAL A 267 -3.49 1.74 -9.28
N CYS A 268 -4.82 1.59 -9.31
CA CYS A 268 -5.49 0.30 -9.36
C CYS A 268 -6.45 0.13 -10.55
N TYR A 269 -6.61 1.16 -11.38
CA TYR A 269 -7.44 1.14 -12.58
C TYR A 269 -6.67 1.60 -13.81
N ARG A 270 -7.03 1.09 -15.01
CA ARG A 270 -6.38 1.49 -16.27
C ARG A 270 -6.52 2.97 -16.58
N HIS A 271 -7.70 3.56 -16.30
CA HIS A 271 -7.91 5.00 -16.54
C HIS A 271 -6.98 5.89 -15.73
N MET A 272 -6.38 5.39 -14.65
CA MET A 272 -5.40 6.12 -13.84
C MET A 272 -4.03 6.23 -14.53
N TYR A 273 -3.71 5.37 -15.49
CA TYR A 273 -2.47 5.45 -16.26
C TYR A 273 -2.43 6.67 -17.17
N LYS A 274 -1.25 7.27 -17.34
CA LYS A 274 -1.04 8.36 -18.32
C LYS A 274 -1.44 7.97 -19.72
N ALA A 275 -1.21 6.73 -20.11
CA ALA A 275 -1.56 6.21 -21.43
C ALA A 275 -3.08 6.31 -21.71
N TYR A 276 -3.91 6.33 -20.68
CA TYR A 276 -5.36 6.49 -20.78
C TYR A 276 -5.86 7.88 -20.32
N GLY A 277 -4.95 8.82 -20.09
CA GLY A 277 -5.27 10.20 -19.70
C GLY A 277 -5.37 10.42 -18.19
N GLY A 278 -4.99 9.43 -17.38
CA GLY A 278 -4.98 9.51 -15.93
C GLY A 278 -3.78 10.26 -15.35
N HIS A 279 -3.65 10.21 -14.04
CA HIS A 279 -2.61 10.91 -13.30
C HIS A 279 -1.24 10.18 -13.33
N GLY A 280 -1.22 8.82 -13.50
CA GLY A 280 0.01 8.01 -13.49
C GLY A 280 0.73 8.01 -12.15
N TYR A 281 1.84 7.25 -12.07
CA TYR A 281 2.69 7.19 -10.86
C TYR A 281 3.56 8.43 -10.65
N ASP A 282 3.63 9.34 -11.61
CA ASP A 282 4.45 10.56 -11.55
C ASP A 282 3.67 11.80 -11.07
N TYR A 283 2.39 11.67 -10.71
CA TYR A 283 1.56 12.81 -10.33
C TYR A 283 2.07 13.51 -9.05
N ILE A 284 2.41 12.74 -8.02
CA ILE A 284 2.90 13.32 -6.75
C ILE A 284 4.14 14.20 -7.01
N PRO A 285 5.26 13.69 -7.58
CA PRO A 285 6.45 14.52 -7.78
C PRO A 285 6.24 15.66 -8.76
N THR A 286 5.41 15.48 -9.80
CA THR A 286 5.31 16.47 -10.90
C THR A 286 4.19 17.48 -10.71
N ARG A 287 3.18 17.19 -9.89
CA ARG A 287 1.97 18.02 -9.74
C ARG A 287 1.62 18.34 -8.30
N LEU A 288 1.54 17.31 -7.43
CA LEU A 288 1.06 17.52 -6.05
C LEU A 288 2.08 18.29 -5.22
N LEU A 289 3.35 17.88 -5.19
CA LEU A 289 4.35 18.54 -4.35
C LEU A 289 4.54 20.03 -4.69
N PRO A 290 4.63 20.46 -5.95
CA PRO A 290 4.64 21.88 -6.30
C PRO A 290 3.43 22.64 -5.74
N ARG A 291 2.22 22.07 -5.82
CA ARG A 291 1.01 22.68 -5.28
C ARG A 291 1.02 22.77 -3.74
N LEU A 292 1.54 21.76 -3.06
CA LEU A 292 1.71 21.78 -1.61
C LEU A 292 2.71 22.85 -1.18
N GLN A 293 3.77 23.10 -1.95
CA GLN A 293 4.69 24.21 -1.72
C GLN A 293 3.99 25.57 -1.89
N GLU A 294 3.15 25.74 -2.92
CA GLU A 294 2.36 26.97 -3.14
C GLU A 294 1.45 27.30 -1.95
N ILE A 295 0.95 26.32 -1.21
CA ILE A 295 0.14 26.49 -0.01
C ILE A 295 0.97 26.52 1.30
N GLY A 296 2.30 26.56 1.18
CA GLY A 296 3.22 26.85 2.28
C GLY A 296 3.90 25.65 2.94
N MET A 297 3.87 24.47 2.33
CA MET A 297 4.71 23.36 2.80
C MET A 297 6.17 23.59 2.39
N THR A 298 7.09 23.29 3.29
CA THR A 298 8.53 23.41 3.00
C THR A 298 9.05 22.17 2.27
N GLU A 299 10.18 22.32 1.57
CA GLU A 299 10.87 21.22 0.91
C GLU A 299 11.24 20.10 1.92
N ASP A 300 11.73 20.45 3.10
CA ASP A 300 12.07 19.51 4.17
C ASP A 300 10.85 18.69 4.61
N GLN A 301 9.67 19.32 4.73
CA GLN A 301 8.43 18.62 5.06
C GLN A 301 8.03 17.63 3.96
N LEU A 302 8.19 18.00 2.70
CA LEU A 302 7.88 17.12 1.56
C LEU A 302 8.87 15.96 1.45
N LEU A 303 10.17 16.21 1.68
CA LEU A 303 11.18 15.16 1.76
C LEU A 303 10.92 14.22 2.93
N GLN A 304 10.52 14.75 4.08
CA GLN A 304 10.12 13.91 5.22
C GLN A 304 9.00 12.94 4.84
N ILE A 305 7.95 13.40 4.15
CA ILE A 305 6.80 12.56 3.76
C ILE A 305 7.19 11.53 2.71
N MET A 306 8.06 11.89 1.75
CA MET A 306 8.34 11.04 0.60
C MET A 306 9.58 10.15 0.74
N VAL A 307 10.46 10.45 1.70
CA VAL A 307 11.73 9.72 1.89
C VAL A 307 11.84 9.17 3.33
N ASP A 308 11.80 10.06 4.34
CA ASP A 308 12.07 9.64 5.71
C ASP A 308 10.93 8.81 6.31
N ASN A 309 9.69 9.24 6.12
CA ASN A 309 8.54 8.53 6.65
C ASN A 309 8.36 7.12 6.03
N PRO A 310 8.42 6.93 4.70
CA PRO A 310 8.38 5.58 4.12
C PRO A 310 9.52 4.69 4.62
N ARG A 311 10.74 5.23 4.75
CA ARG A 311 11.88 4.51 5.31
C ARG A 311 11.58 4.05 6.74
N ARG A 312 11.10 4.95 7.60
CA ARG A 312 10.74 4.64 8.99
C ARG A 312 9.57 3.65 9.08
N ALA A 313 8.55 3.84 8.26
CA ALA A 313 7.40 2.93 8.21
C ALA A 313 7.82 1.51 7.83
N LEU A 314 8.67 1.35 6.79
CA LEU A 314 9.10 0.04 6.29
C LEU A 314 10.14 -0.63 7.18
N THR A 315 10.95 0.12 7.94
CA THR A 315 11.98 -0.43 8.84
C THR A 315 11.53 -0.50 10.29
N GLY A 316 10.56 0.33 10.71
CA GLY A 316 10.15 0.53 12.10
C GLY A 316 11.21 1.20 12.95
N GLN A 317 12.06 1.98 12.33
CA GLN A 317 13.02 2.83 13.04
C GLN A 317 12.37 4.16 13.42
N ASP A 318 12.83 4.73 14.54
CA ASP A 318 12.41 6.07 14.98
C ASP A 318 13.12 7.19 14.22
#